data_b3fef0cb75c7f735767b43483deb4133
#
_entry.id   b3fef0cb75c7f735767b43483deb4133
#
_cell.length_a   1.000
_cell.length_b   1.000
_cell.length_c   1.000
_cell.angle_alpha   90.00
_cell.angle_beta   90.00
_cell.angle_gamma   90.00
#
_symmetry.space_group_name_H-M   'P 1'
#
loop_
_entity.id
_entity.type
_entity.pdbx_description
1 polymer ?
#
loop_
_entity_poly.entity_id
_entity_poly.type
_entity_poly.pdbx_seq_one_letter_code
_entity_poly.pdbx_strand_id
1 'polypeptide(L)'
;MSFFDSDVVRAEMAEISELQEDVYRNVFKFPSMNKEEKKFHVGMLERLLDKQRILYTRLSLSDDPEAKMMKDRIVESATMMGLPSDSDMNTVFSNMAKMLEVMKDQIDKSGSDL
;
A
#
# COMPACT_ATOMS: atom_id res chain seq x y z
N MET A 1 -4.75 3.26 -27.16
CA MET A 1 -3.74 2.67 -26.29
C MET A 1 -4.37 2.26 -24.97
N SER A 2 -4.03 1.08 -24.51
CA SER A 2 -4.49 0.60 -23.22
C SER A 2 -3.76 1.34 -22.09
N PHE A 3 -4.43 1.52 -20.96
CA PHE A 3 -3.82 2.07 -19.75
C PHE A 3 -2.52 1.33 -19.40
N PHE A 4 -2.52 0.02 -19.54
CA PHE A 4 -1.37 -0.82 -19.19
C PHE A 4 -0.25 -0.82 -20.22
N ASP A 5 -0.42 -0.14 -21.35
CA ASP A 5 0.65 0.05 -22.32
C ASP A 5 1.57 1.22 -21.97
N SER A 6 1.21 2.05 -20.99
CA SER A 6 2.02 3.15 -20.55
C SER A 6 3.29 2.66 -19.84
N ASP A 7 4.45 3.17 -20.26
CA ASP A 7 5.72 2.84 -19.61
C ASP A 7 5.75 3.28 -18.15
N VAL A 8 5.13 4.42 -17.84
CA VAL A 8 5.04 4.93 -16.47
C VAL A 8 4.22 3.98 -15.60
N VAL A 9 3.08 3.52 -16.10
CA VAL A 9 2.22 2.60 -15.37
C VAL A 9 2.92 1.27 -15.15
N ARG A 10 3.59 0.75 -16.17
CA ARG A 10 4.33 -0.52 -16.06
C ARG A 10 5.44 -0.41 -15.02
N ALA A 11 6.16 0.70 -15.01
CA ALA A 11 7.22 0.92 -14.04
C ALA A 11 6.66 0.99 -12.62
N GLU A 12 5.54 1.69 -12.42
CA GLU A 12 4.88 1.77 -11.12
C GLU A 12 4.42 0.40 -10.64
N MET A 13 3.83 -0.39 -11.52
CA MET A 13 3.38 -1.75 -11.17
C MET A 13 4.54 -2.65 -10.80
N ALA A 14 5.65 -2.55 -11.52
CA ALA A 14 6.86 -3.32 -11.20
C ALA A 14 7.42 -2.94 -9.83
N GLU A 15 7.48 -1.65 -9.51
CA GLU A 15 7.95 -1.19 -8.21
C GLU A 15 7.04 -1.66 -7.08
N ILE A 16 5.72 -1.61 -7.28
CA ILE A 16 4.76 -2.10 -6.31
C ILE A 16 4.97 -3.59 -6.07
N SER A 17 5.16 -4.37 -7.13
CA SER A 17 5.38 -5.80 -7.04
C SER A 17 6.66 -6.11 -6.24
N GLU A 18 7.75 -5.41 -6.49
CA GLU A 18 9.00 -5.57 -5.75
C GLU A 18 8.84 -5.23 -4.27
N LEU A 19 8.17 -4.13 -3.97
CA LEU A 19 7.92 -3.73 -2.59
C LEU A 19 7.03 -4.74 -1.87
N GLN A 20 6.01 -5.27 -2.55
CA GLN A 20 5.16 -6.30 -1.96
C GLN A 20 5.95 -7.55 -1.62
N GLU A 21 6.84 -7.99 -2.50
CA GLU A 21 7.69 -9.15 -2.24
C GLU A 21 8.57 -8.91 -1.02
N ASP A 22 9.19 -7.74 -0.93
CA ASP A 22 10.05 -7.40 0.20
C ASP A 22 9.28 -7.37 1.51
N VAL A 23 8.09 -6.79 1.50
CA VAL A 23 7.22 -6.73 2.67
C VAL A 23 6.81 -8.13 3.11
N TYR A 24 6.34 -8.97 2.18
CA TYR A 24 5.89 -10.33 2.50
C TYR A 24 7.05 -11.19 3.02
N ARG A 25 8.24 -10.99 2.47
CA ARG A 25 9.43 -11.75 2.89
C ARG A 25 9.78 -11.46 4.35
N ASN A 26 9.50 -10.27 4.82
CA ASN A 26 9.93 -9.79 6.14
C ASN A 26 8.82 -9.70 7.18
N VAL A 27 7.55 -9.86 6.78
CA VAL A 27 6.42 -9.62 7.67
C VAL A 27 6.45 -10.54 8.90
N PHE A 28 6.83 -11.79 8.73
CA PHE A 28 6.87 -12.75 9.84
C PHE A 28 8.06 -12.53 10.76
N LYS A 29 9.08 -11.83 10.29
CA LYS A 29 10.25 -11.48 11.08
C LYS A 29 10.06 -10.23 11.92
N PHE A 30 9.00 -9.47 11.65
CA PHE A 30 8.79 -8.17 12.26
C PHE A 30 8.86 -8.20 13.80
N PRO A 31 8.20 -9.14 14.50
CA PRO A 31 8.28 -9.17 15.97
C PRO A 31 9.69 -9.34 16.53
N SER A 32 10.59 -9.98 15.77
CA SER A 32 11.97 -10.21 16.20
C SER A 32 12.95 -9.16 15.70
N MET A 33 12.49 -8.18 14.94
CA MET A 33 13.34 -7.11 14.42
C MET A 33 13.74 -6.14 15.53
N ASN A 34 14.96 -5.58 15.41
CA ASN A 34 15.37 -4.48 16.28
C ASN A 34 14.66 -3.18 15.83
N LYS A 35 14.88 -2.10 16.58
CA LYS A 35 14.22 -0.81 16.32
C LYS A 35 14.49 -0.28 14.91
N GLU A 36 15.74 -0.33 14.47
CA GLU A 36 16.13 0.17 13.15
C GLU A 36 15.48 -0.64 12.03
N GLU A 37 15.46 -1.96 12.18
CA GLU A 37 14.84 -2.85 11.20
C GLU A 37 13.32 -2.63 11.14
N LYS A 38 12.67 -2.44 12.28
CA LYS A 38 11.24 -2.15 12.33
C LYS A 38 10.91 -0.83 11.64
N LYS A 39 11.71 0.20 11.88
CA LYS A 39 11.53 1.49 11.21
C LYS A 39 11.67 1.38 9.71
N PHE A 40 12.67 0.63 9.27
CA PHE A 40 12.88 0.40 7.85
C PHE A 40 11.70 -0.33 7.23
N HIS A 41 11.18 -1.35 7.89
CA HIS A 41 10.04 -2.13 7.41
C HIS A 41 8.79 -1.27 7.30
N VAL A 42 8.50 -0.45 8.32
CA VAL A 42 7.35 0.47 8.27
C VAL A 42 7.53 1.50 7.17
N GLY A 43 8.76 1.97 6.96
CA GLY A 43 9.07 2.87 5.84
C GLY A 43 8.75 2.25 4.48
N MET A 44 9.03 0.96 4.31
CA MET A 44 8.67 0.22 3.09
C MET A 44 7.15 0.13 2.93
N LEU A 45 6.43 -0.12 4.02
CA LEU A 45 4.97 -0.16 3.99
C LEU A 45 4.39 1.20 3.59
N GLU A 46 4.93 2.28 4.10
CA GLU A 46 4.49 3.63 3.73
C GLU A 46 4.72 3.91 2.25
N ARG A 47 5.88 3.51 1.75
CA ARG A 47 6.22 3.68 0.35
C ARG A 47 5.31 2.86 -0.56
N LEU A 48 5.04 1.61 -0.17
CA LEU A 48 4.13 0.74 -0.90
C LEU A 48 2.71 1.32 -0.93
N LEU A 49 2.23 1.79 0.22
CA LEU A 49 0.91 2.39 0.34
C LEU A 49 0.78 3.62 -0.56
N ASP A 50 1.79 4.50 -0.56
CA ASP A 50 1.78 5.71 -1.38
C ASP A 50 1.74 5.39 -2.87
N LYS A 51 2.53 4.42 -3.31
CA LYS A 51 2.54 3.99 -4.71
C LYS A 51 1.22 3.36 -5.11
N GLN A 52 0.63 2.55 -4.25
CA GLN A 52 -0.68 1.96 -4.50
C GLN A 52 -1.77 3.03 -4.60
N ARG A 53 -1.71 4.04 -3.75
CA ARG A 53 -2.65 5.16 -3.80
C ARG A 53 -2.53 5.93 -5.11
N ILE A 54 -1.31 6.21 -5.55
CA ILE A 54 -1.06 6.91 -6.82
C ILE A 54 -1.59 6.09 -8.00
N LEU A 55 -1.31 4.80 -8.01
CA LEU A 55 -1.80 3.91 -9.06
C LEU A 55 -3.33 3.87 -9.07
N TYR A 56 -3.95 3.75 -7.91
CA TYR A 56 -5.42 3.74 -7.81
C TYR A 56 -6.01 5.04 -8.36
N THR A 57 -5.39 6.18 -8.07
CA THR A 57 -5.83 7.48 -8.61
C THR A 57 -5.76 7.48 -10.13
N ARG A 58 -4.68 6.96 -10.70
CA ARG A 58 -4.55 6.86 -12.17
C ARG A 58 -5.62 5.96 -12.78
N LEU A 59 -5.89 4.81 -12.13
CA LEU A 59 -6.97 3.91 -12.55
C LEU A 59 -8.32 4.61 -12.55
N SER A 60 -8.58 5.41 -11.52
CA SER A 60 -9.86 6.12 -11.37
C SER A 60 -10.07 7.19 -12.42
N LEU A 61 -8.99 7.77 -12.94
CA LEU A 61 -9.06 8.82 -13.95
C LEU A 61 -9.06 8.28 -15.38
N SER A 62 -8.82 6.99 -15.55
CA SER A 62 -8.74 6.37 -16.87
C SER A 62 -10.11 5.97 -17.39
N ASP A 63 -10.32 6.17 -18.69
CA ASP A 63 -11.52 5.68 -19.39
C ASP A 63 -11.32 4.27 -19.99
N ASP A 64 -10.12 3.72 -19.86
CA ASP A 64 -9.80 2.40 -20.40
C ASP A 64 -10.60 1.32 -19.67
N PRO A 65 -11.31 0.45 -20.39
CA PRO A 65 -12.08 -0.63 -19.77
C PRO A 65 -11.24 -1.54 -18.86
N GLU A 66 -9.99 -1.83 -19.24
CA GLU A 66 -9.11 -2.65 -18.42
C GLU A 66 -8.77 -1.98 -17.08
N ALA A 67 -8.55 -0.66 -17.10
CA ALA A 67 -8.31 0.09 -15.88
C ALA A 67 -9.54 0.09 -14.98
N LYS A 68 -10.72 0.26 -15.56
CA LYS A 68 -11.97 0.22 -14.80
C LYS A 68 -12.20 -1.14 -14.16
N MET A 69 -11.89 -2.21 -14.88
CA MET A 69 -12.00 -3.58 -14.34
C MET A 69 -11.06 -3.78 -13.15
N MET A 70 -9.84 -3.31 -13.26
CA MET A 70 -8.88 -3.44 -12.17
C MET A 70 -9.31 -2.63 -10.94
N LYS A 71 -9.82 -1.42 -11.15
CA LYS A 71 -10.37 -0.60 -10.07
C LYS A 71 -11.50 -1.33 -9.36
N ASP A 72 -12.42 -1.92 -10.12
CA ASP A 72 -13.55 -2.65 -9.56
C ASP A 72 -13.09 -3.84 -8.75
N ARG A 73 -12.05 -4.56 -9.20
CA ARG A 73 -11.48 -5.68 -8.45
C ARG A 73 -10.86 -5.23 -7.13
N ILE A 74 -10.20 -4.08 -7.12
CA ILE A 74 -9.62 -3.54 -5.89
C ILE A 74 -10.71 -3.22 -4.87
N VAL A 75 -11.78 -2.57 -5.31
CA VAL A 75 -12.91 -2.23 -4.44
C VAL A 75 -13.61 -3.51 -3.94
N GLU A 76 -13.79 -4.49 -4.82
CA GLU A 76 -14.40 -5.76 -4.47
C GLU A 76 -13.57 -6.51 -3.42
N SER A 77 -12.24 -6.53 -3.60
CA SER A 77 -11.33 -7.14 -2.63
C SER A 77 -11.44 -6.47 -1.26
N ALA A 78 -11.52 -5.15 -1.24
CA ALA A 78 -11.68 -4.40 0.01
C ALA A 78 -13.00 -4.77 0.69
N THR A 79 -14.08 -4.91 -0.08
CA THR A 79 -15.39 -5.31 0.44
C THR A 79 -15.33 -6.72 1.04
N MET A 80 -14.64 -7.64 0.37
CA MET A 80 -14.47 -9.00 0.88
C MET A 80 -13.66 -9.05 2.17
N MET A 81 -12.80 -8.07 2.39
CA MET A 81 -12.02 -7.96 3.64
C MET A 81 -12.81 -7.32 4.78
N GLY A 82 -14.08 -7.00 4.56
CA GLY A 82 -14.95 -6.47 5.59
C GLY A 82 -15.17 -4.97 5.53
N LEU A 83 -14.62 -4.28 4.55
CA LEU A 83 -14.89 -2.87 4.35
C LEU A 83 -16.27 -2.69 3.72
N PRO A 84 -17.03 -1.64 4.10
CA PRO A 84 -18.31 -1.38 3.45
C PRO A 84 -18.17 -1.19 1.94
N SER A 85 -19.16 -1.66 1.18
CA SER A 85 -19.14 -1.61 -0.28
C SER A 85 -19.13 -0.19 -0.84
N ASP A 86 -19.55 0.78 -0.04
CA ASP A 86 -19.57 2.19 -0.40
C ASP A 86 -18.37 2.96 0.14
N SER A 87 -17.35 2.25 0.64
CA SER A 87 -16.14 2.88 1.17
C SER A 87 -15.42 3.67 0.10
N ASP A 88 -15.04 4.91 0.45
CA ASP A 88 -14.17 5.71 -0.37
C ASP A 88 -12.72 5.21 -0.18
N MET A 89 -12.12 4.71 -1.25
CA MET A 89 -10.76 4.17 -1.19
C MET A 89 -9.73 5.23 -0.78
N ASN A 90 -9.97 6.50 -1.08
CA ASN A 90 -9.08 7.56 -0.60
C ASN A 90 -9.10 7.66 0.92
N THR A 91 -10.26 7.49 1.53
CA THR A 91 -10.38 7.44 2.99
C THR A 91 -9.66 6.22 3.56
N VAL A 92 -9.79 5.06 2.90
CA VAL A 92 -9.11 3.84 3.32
C VAL A 92 -7.59 4.05 3.30
N PHE A 93 -7.05 4.58 2.21
CA PHE A 93 -5.61 4.86 2.11
C PHE A 93 -5.15 5.87 3.16
N SER A 94 -5.93 6.90 3.42
CA SER A 94 -5.63 7.91 4.43
C SER A 94 -5.58 7.30 5.83
N ASN A 95 -6.54 6.44 6.16
CA ASN A 95 -6.59 5.77 7.46
C ASN A 95 -5.40 4.82 7.64
N MET A 96 -5.02 4.10 6.58
CA MET A 96 -3.85 3.23 6.62
C MET A 96 -2.56 4.03 6.83
N ALA A 97 -2.45 5.18 6.18
CA ALA A 97 -1.28 6.06 6.35
C ALA A 97 -1.17 6.55 7.80
N LYS A 98 -2.28 6.92 8.41
CA LYS A 98 -2.31 7.33 9.81
C LYS A 98 -1.92 6.19 10.74
N MET A 99 -2.37 5.00 10.45
CA MET A 99 -2.02 3.82 11.23
C MET A 99 -0.52 3.57 11.19
N LEU A 100 0.11 3.71 10.02
CA LEU A 100 1.55 3.54 9.89
C LEU A 100 2.32 4.62 10.66
N GLU A 101 1.82 5.85 10.69
CA GLU A 101 2.43 6.91 11.49
C GLU A 101 2.40 6.57 12.99
N VAL A 102 1.27 6.05 13.47
CA VAL A 102 1.14 5.61 14.86
C VAL A 102 2.13 4.49 15.16
N MET A 103 2.28 3.53 14.23
CA MET A 103 3.24 2.45 14.39
C MET A 103 4.67 2.98 14.50
N LYS A 104 5.04 3.96 13.69
CA LYS A 104 6.37 4.59 13.75
C LYS A 104 6.62 5.24 15.10
N ASP A 105 5.63 5.97 15.59
CA ASP A 105 5.73 6.61 16.91
C ASP A 105 5.91 5.59 18.03
N GLN A 106 5.17 4.50 17.97
CA GLN A 106 5.28 3.42 18.96
C GLN A 106 6.65 2.76 18.91
N ILE A 107 7.19 2.56 17.73
CA ILE A 107 8.53 1.99 17.56
C ILE A 107 9.58 2.93 18.16
N ASP A 108 9.46 4.24 17.89
CA ASP A 108 10.38 5.23 18.43
C ASP A 108 10.36 5.27 19.96
N LYS A 109 9.16 5.19 20.54
CA LYS A 109 9.00 5.22 22.00
C LYS A 109 9.49 3.94 22.66
N SER A 110 9.23 2.77 22.04
CA SER A 110 9.60 1.48 22.62
C SER A 110 11.12 1.30 22.69
N GLY A 111 11.85 1.87 21.73
CA GLY A 111 13.30 1.76 21.70
C GLY A 111 14.01 2.53 22.81
N SER A 112 13.33 3.45 23.50
CA SER A 112 13.93 4.22 24.57
C SER A 112 13.85 3.51 25.92
N ASP A 113 13.16 2.41 26.02
CA ASP A 113 12.95 1.68 27.28
C ASP A 113 14.05 0.65 27.57
N LEU A 114 15.08 0.62 26.79
CA LEU A 114 16.23 -0.27 27.01
C LEU A 114 17.29 0.36 27.91
#